data_6fcdb0f737d850241e4bad994a68e3e3
#
_entry.id   6fcdb0f737d850241e4bad994a68e3e3
#
_cell.length_a   1.000
_cell.length_b   1.000
_cell.length_c   1.000
_cell.angle_alpha   90.00
_cell.angle_beta   90.00
_cell.angle_gamma   90.00
#
_symmetry.space_group_name_H-M   'P 1'
#
loop_
_entity.id
_entity.type
_entity.pdbx_description
1 polymer ?
#
loop_
_entity_poly.entity_id
_entity_poly.type
_entity_poly.pdbx_seq_one_letter_code
_entity_poly.pdbx_strand_id
1 'polypeptide(L)'
;KDLNYSARLQWFPVKGLAIVPSIQHTAIADRKAEYTSLDFGAFYETNGWHLEAEYLHKQYAHDAFDDCDAVNAMVIYKMPIKNKDWFMQSVSYLARYDYMGNHADGKKGFELDADNNETTRLKISDYARHRMTLGLTFGIRNPYLPTEIHLNYERYWYPNGGIAKESEQDKLVAELMIKF
;
A
#
# COMPACT_ATOMS: atom_id res chain seq x y z
N LYS A 1 -11.10 28.10 -14.42
CA LYS A 1 -9.97 27.20 -14.81
C LYS A 1 -9.51 26.52 -13.55
N ASP A 2 -9.76 25.23 -13.50
CA ASP A 2 -9.35 24.41 -12.37
C ASP A 2 -7.83 24.23 -12.44
N LEU A 3 -7.14 24.49 -11.35
CA LEU A 3 -5.68 24.43 -11.29
C LEU A 3 -5.25 23.14 -10.60
N ASN A 4 -4.51 22.31 -11.32
CA ASN A 4 -3.86 21.15 -10.75
C ASN A 4 -2.41 21.49 -10.45
N TYR A 5 -1.94 21.16 -9.26
CA TYR A 5 -0.54 21.33 -8.89
C TYR A 5 -0.06 20.18 -8.01
N SER A 6 1.23 19.95 -8.02
CA SER A 6 1.89 19.02 -7.13
C SER A 6 3.29 19.52 -6.75
N ALA A 7 3.71 19.21 -5.55
CA ALA A 7 5.05 19.48 -5.06
C ALA A 7 5.54 18.29 -4.24
N ARG A 8 6.82 17.95 -4.38
CA ARG A 8 7.49 16.90 -3.64
C ARG A 8 8.87 17.37 -3.22
N LEU A 9 9.21 17.18 -1.96
CA LEU A 9 10.54 17.39 -1.42
C LEU A 9 11.17 16.04 -1.08
N GLN A 10 12.46 15.89 -1.33
CA GLN A 10 13.22 14.74 -0.87
C GLN A 10 14.41 15.23 -0.07
N TRP A 11 14.50 14.81 1.18
CA TRP A 11 15.53 15.22 2.12
C TRP A 11 16.31 13.99 2.62
N PHE A 12 17.63 14.07 2.62
CA PHE A 12 18.55 13.02 3.03
C PHE A 12 19.34 13.46 4.27
N PRO A 13 18.77 13.36 5.49
CA PRO A 13 19.42 13.87 6.71
C PRO A 13 20.67 13.08 7.09
N VAL A 14 20.68 11.79 6.81
CA VAL A 14 21.81 10.88 7.05
C VAL A 14 21.90 9.84 5.94
N LYS A 15 23.04 9.18 5.82
CA LYS A 15 23.23 8.11 4.83
C LYS A 15 22.20 6.99 5.01
N GLY A 16 21.52 6.66 3.93
CA GLY A 16 20.52 5.60 3.88
C GLY A 16 19.11 6.05 4.26
N LEU A 17 18.91 7.25 4.84
CA LEU A 17 17.61 7.78 5.20
C LEU A 17 17.15 8.83 4.20
N ALA A 18 15.95 8.65 3.65
CA ALA A 18 15.25 9.65 2.87
C ALA A 18 13.89 9.96 3.52
N ILE A 19 13.53 11.24 3.59
CA ILE A 19 12.22 11.74 4.06
C ILE A 19 11.59 12.50 2.89
N VAL A 20 10.34 12.17 2.57
CA VAL A 20 9.70 12.58 1.32
C VAL A 20 8.28 13.09 1.58
N PRO A 21 8.11 14.34 2.05
CA PRO A 21 6.80 14.97 2.06
C PRO A 21 6.37 15.35 0.64
N SER A 22 5.10 15.19 0.33
CA SER A 22 4.49 15.63 -0.92
C SER A 22 3.09 16.20 -0.71
N ILE A 23 2.68 17.05 -1.62
CA ILE A 23 1.32 17.59 -1.72
C ILE A 23 0.87 17.52 -3.17
N GLN A 24 -0.38 17.14 -3.36
CA GLN A 24 -1.04 17.17 -4.65
C GLN A 24 -2.43 17.77 -4.49
N HIS A 25 -2.77 18.69 -5.38
CA HIS A 25 -4.10 19.23 -5.52
C HIS A 25 -4.62 18.96 -6.92
N THR A 26 -5.85 18.45 -7.01
CA THR A 26 -6.48 18.11 -8.28
C THR A 26 -7.92 18.56 -8.29
N ALA A 27 -8.30 19.33 -9.32
CA ALA A 27 -9.66 19.71 -9.60
C ALA A 27 -10.15 18.93 -10.83
N ILE A 28 -11.28 18.24 -10.71
CA ILE A 28 -11.92 17.48 -11.78
C ILE A 28 -13.20 18.23 -12.19
N ALA A 29 -13.10 19.05 -13.24
CA ALA A 29 -14.14 19.96 -13.67
C ALA A 29 -15.51 19.30 -13.90
N ASP A 30 -15.53 18.15 -14.57
CA ASP A 30 -16.74 17.45 -14.96
C ASP A 30 -17.53 16.86 -13.79
N ARG A 31 -16.87 16.60 -12.68
CA ARG A 31 -17.48 15.95 -11.50
C ARG A 31 -17.62 16.86 -10.29
N LYS A 32 -17.20 18.11 -10.40
CA LYS A 32 -17.08 19.05 -9.27
C LYS A 32 -16.32 18.44 -8.08
N ALA A 33 -15.44 17.49 -8.36
CA ALA A 33 -14.62 16.83 -7.39
C ALA A 33 -13.26 17.52 -7.34
N GLU A 34 -12.96 18.10 -6.21
CA GLU A 34 -11.68 18.74 -5.93
C GLU A 34 -11.11 18.09 -4.69
N TYR A 35 -9.84 17.71 -4.74
CA TYR A 35 -9.20 17.11 -3.57
C TYR A 35 -7.78 17.60 -3.39
N THR A 36 -7.35 17.61 -2.13
CA THR A 36 -5.95 17.78 -1.73
C THR A 36 -5.46 16.50 -1.08
N SER A 37 -4.31 16.02 -1.51
CA SER A 37 -3.63 14.87 -0.92
C SER A 37 -2.31 15.33 -0.32
N LEU A 38 -2.09 14.99 0.93
CA LEU A 38 -0.83 15.17 1.66
C LEU A 38 -0.22 13.78 1.87
N ASP A 39 1.05 13.64 1.55
CA ASP A 39 1.78 12.40 1.70
C ASP A 39 3.10 12.66 2.43
N PHE A 40 3.46 11.76 3.33
CA PHE A 40 4.69 11.78 4.08
C PHE A 40 5.33 10.40 4.09
N GLY A 41 6.38 10.23 3.29
CA GLY A 41 7.15 8.99 3.19
C GLY A 41 8.50 9.08 3.90
N ALA A 42 8.96 7.96 4.44
CA ALA A 42 10.30 7.78 4.97
C ALA A 42 10.86 6.41 4.57
N PHE A 43 12.10 6.40 4.10
CA PHE A 43 12.81 5.20 3.64
C PHE A 43 14.16 5.13 4.33
N TYR A 44 14.54 3.94 4.82
CA TYR A 44 15.85 3.73 5.41
C TYR A 44 16.47 2.42 4.95
N GLU A 45 17.67 2.50 4.41
CA GLU A 45 18.44 1.35 3.94
C GLU A 45 19.78 1.25 4.66
N THR A 46 20.06 0.09 5.25
CA THR A 46 21.34 -0.20 5.88
C THR A 46 21.58 -1.70 6.03
N ASN A 47 22.79 -2.19 5.70
CA ASN A 47 23.24 -3.55 6.01
C ASN A 47 22.23 -4.69 5.73
N GLY A 48 21.54 -4.63 4.59
CA GLY A 48 20.54 -5.63 4.20
C GLY A 48 19.14 -5.35 4.74
N TRP A 49 18.94 -4.31 5.58
CA TRP A 49 17.63 -3.82 5.99
C TRP A 49 17.12 -2.77 5.02
N HIS A 50 15.86 -2.89 4.66
CA HIS A 50 15.07 -1.86 4.00
C HIS A 50 13.82 -1.61 4.85
N LEU A 51 13.66 -0.38 5.30
CA LEU A 51 12.51 0.07 6.09
C LEU A 51 11.80 1.16 5.29
N GLU A 52 10.49 1.09 5.24
CA GLU A 52 9.65 2.06 4.54
C GLU A 52 8.40 2.33 5.38
N ALA A 53 8.02 3.60 5.48
CA ALA A 53 6.77 4.01 6.07
C ALA A 53 6.21 5.19 5.28
N GLU A 54 4.91 5.19 5.03
CA GLU A 54 4.20 6.24 4.31
C GLU A 54 2.85 6.49 4.95
N TYR A 55 2.50 7.74 5.12
CA TYR A 55 1.18 8.20 5.53
C TYR A 55 0.62 9.12 4.47
N LEU A 56 -0.59 8.85 4.05
CA LEU A 56 -1.32 9.64 3.08
C LEU A 56 -2.65 10.11 3.70
N HIS A 57 -2.92 11.40 3.62
CA HIS A 57 -4.20 12.02 3.94
C HIS A 57 -4.79 12.63 2.68
N LYS A 58 -6.04 12.29 2.38
CA LYS A 58 -6.77 12.81 1.23
C LYS A 58 -8.06 13.46 1.68
N GLN A 59 -8.19 14.75 1.38
CA GLN A 59 -9.33 15.56 1.73
C GLN A 59 -10.05 16.04 0.46
N TYR A 60 -11.37 15.93 0.45
CA TYR A 60 -12.20 16.39 -0.63
C TYR A 60 -12.88 17.71 -0.31
N ALA A 61 -12.93 18.61 -1.30
CA ALA A 61 -13.65 19.87 -1.20
C ALA A 61 -15.16 19.64 -1.30
N HIS A 62 -15.92 20.54 -0.70
CA HIS A 62 -17.38 20.60 -0.78
C HIS A 62 -18.09 19.34 -0.25
N ASP A 63 -17.49 18.61 0.68
CA ASP A 63 -18.03 17.34 1.22
C ASP A 63 -18.45 16.36 0.11
N ALA A 64 -17.71 16.36 -1.03
CA ALA A 64 -18.05 15.48 -2.15
C ALA A 64 -17.86 14.00 -1.78
N PHE A 65 -16.83 13.73 -0.96
CA PHE A 65 -16.51 12.41 -0.39
C PHE A 65 -15.95 12.59 1.00
N ASP A 66 -15.99 11.53 1.81
CA ASP A 66 -15.33 11.52 3.12
C ASP A 66 -13.81 11.60 2.97
N ASP A 67 -13.15 12.26 3.90
CA ASP A 67 -11.70 12.28 3.98
C ASP A 67 -11.17 10.86 4.22
N CYS A 68 -10.02 10.56 3.64
CA CYS A 68 -9.43 9.23 3.71
C CYS A 68 -7.97 9.29 4.16
N ASP A 69 -7.66 8.46 5.14
CA ASP A 69 -6.29 8.22 5.60
C ASP A 69 -5.79 6.87 5.10
N ALA A 70 -4.53 6.80 4.71
CA ALA A 70 -3.87 5.55 4.40
C ALA A 70 -2.48 5.50 5.05
N VAL A 71 -2.08 4.32 5.48
CA VAL A 71 -0.76 4.05 6.04
C VAL A 71 -0.18 2.83 5.37
N ASN A 72 1.09 2.91 5.00
CA ASN A 72 1.91 1.79 4.59
C ASN A 72 3.13 1.74 5.51
N ALA A 73 3.49 0.55 5.97
CA ALA A 73 4.74 0.31 6.67
C ALA A 73 5.32 -1.03 6.22
N MET A 74 6.60 -1.05 5.87
CA MET A 74 7.27 -2.24 5.35
C MET A 74 8.66 -2.37 5.94
N VAL A 75 9.04 -3.61 6.25
CA VAL A 75 10.40 -3.98 6.57
C VAL A 75 10.82 -5.18 5.74
N ILE A 76 11.99 -5.09 5.12
CA ILE A 76 12.63 -6.19 4.43
C ILE A 76 14.03 -6.37 5.05
N TYR A 77 14.38 -7.61 5.35
CA TYR A 77 15.74 -7.99 5.71
C TYR A 77 16.27 -9.02 4.74
N LYS A 78 17.34 -8.68 4.02
CA LYS A 78 18.02 -9.56 3.08
C LYS A 78 19.26 -10.16 3.71
N MET A 79 19.23 -11.48 3.92
CA MET A 79 20.32 -12.28 4.46
C MET A 79 21.07 -12.96 3.31
N PRO A 80 22.35 -12.63 3.06
CA PRO A 80 23.17 -13.33 2.08
C PRO A 80 23.57 -14.70 2.58
N ILE A 81 23.55 -15.70 1.72
CA ILE A 81 24.02 -17.06 2.00
C ILE A 81 25.48 -17.17 1.58
N LYS A 82 26.36 -17.39 2.57
CA LYS A 82 27.82 -17.45 2.36
C LYS A 82 28.29 -18.72 1.67
N ASN A 83 27.55 -19.84 1.84
CA ASN A 83 27.91 -21.11 1.21
C ASN A 83 27.70 -21.00 -0.31
N LYS A 84 28.80 -21.08 -1.07
CA LYS A 84 28.81 -20.95 -2.54
C LYS A 84 28.34 -22.22 -3.26
N ASP A 85 28.36 -23.36 -2.60
CA ASP A 85 27.94 -24.63 -3.18
C ASP A 85 26.42 -24.85 -3.11
N TRP A 86 25.75 -23.94 -2.38
CA TRP A 86 24.30 -24.01 -2.28
C TRP A 86 23.61 -23.30 -3.46
N PHE A 87 22.45 -23.84 -3.86
CA PHE A 87 21.69 -23.29 -4.99
C PHE A 87 21.06 -21.92 -4.68
N MET A 88 20.87 -21.57 -3.40
CA MET A 88 20.39 -20.26 -2.97
C MET A 88 21.57 -19.31 -2.65
N GLN A 89 21.42 -18.05 -3.06
CA GLN A 89 22.39 -16.99 -2.76
C GLN A 89 21.94 -16.03 -1.66
N SER A 90 20.63 -15.93 -1.43
CA SER A 90 20.07 -15.07 -0.38
C SER A 90 18.67 -15.53 0.02
N VAL A 91 18.29 -15.16 1.24
CA VAL A 91 16.91 -15.22 1.72
C VAL A 91 16.53 -13.82 2.17
N SER A 92 15.37 -13.30 1.74
CA SER A 92 14.81 -12.05 2.24
C SER A 92 13.52 -12.33 2.99
N TYR A 93 13.34 -11.65 4.10
CA TYR A 93 12.14 -11.67 4.93
C TYR A 93 11.41 -10.36 4.74
N LEU A 94 10.10 -10.43 4.46
CA LEU A 94 9.23 -9.28 4.30
C LEU A 94 8.16 -9.30 5.39
N ALA A 95 7.95 -8.16 6.03
CA ALA A 95 6.73 -7.87 6.76
C ALA A 95 6.21 -6.50 6.31
N ARG A 96 4.94 -6.44 5.91
CA ARG A 96 4.28 -5.23 5.43
C ARG A 96 2.90 -5.11 6.06
N TYR A 97 2.57 -3.90 6.45
CA TYR A 97 1.26 -3.53 6.93
C TYR A 97 0.72 -2.38 6.09
N ASP A 98 -0.53 -2.51 5.64
CA ASP A 98 -1.26 -1.48 4.93
C ASP A 98 -2.58 -1.22 5.65
N TYR A 99 -2.93 0.03 5.80
CA TYR A 99 -4.22 0.50 6.27
C TYR A 99 -4.78 1.50 5.28
N MET A 100 -6.07 1.42 5.03
CA MET A 100 -6.83 2.43 4.32
C MET A 100 -8.11 2.71 5.11
N GLY A 101 -8.36 3.98 5.41
CA GLY A 101 -9.57 4.42 6.11
C GLY A 101 -10.83 4.26 5.26
N ASN A 102 -11.96 4.57 5.86
CA ASN A 102 -13.21 4.66 5.12
C ASN A 102 -13.05 5.68 4.00
N HIS A 103 -13.57 5.34 2.83
CA HIS A 103 -13.57 6.20 1.66
C HIS A 103 -14.94 6.10 1.00
N ALA A 104 -15.93 6.77 1.60
CA ALA A 104 -17.31 6.76 1.14
C ALA A 104 -17.47 7.58 -0.15
N ASP A 105 -18.33 7.11 -1.02
CA ASP A 105 -18.65 7.80 -2.28
C ASP A 105 -19.73 8.88 -2.05
N GLY A 106 -19.31 9.98 -1.41
CA GLY A 106 -20.17 11.09 -1.01
C GLY A 106 -20.89 10.81 0.33
N LYS A 107 -21.82 11.70 0.70
CA LYS A 107 -22.61 11.62 1.96
C LYS A 107 -23.43 10.32 2.09
N LYS A 108 -23.49 9.52 1.02
CA LYS A 108 -24.29 8.30 0.90
C LYS A 108 -23.45 7.09 0.47
N GLY A 109 -22.38 6.84 1.19
CA GLY A 109 -21.56 5.64 0.99
C GLY A 109 -22.18 4.35 1.54
N PHE A 110 -23.47 4.31 1.82
CA PHE A 110 -24.15 3.18 2.39
C PHE A 110 -24.79 2.27 1.32
N GLU A 111 -24.82 0.98 1.62
CA GLU A 111 -25.61 0.02 0.82
C GLU A 111 -27.10 0.30 0.99
N LEU A 112 -27.86 0.10 -0.08
CA LEU A 112 -29.32 0.16 -0.03
C LEU A 112 -29.90 -1.24 0.21
N ASP A 113 -30.95 -1.33 1.02
CA ASP A 113 -31.74 -2.55 1.15
C ASP A 113 -32.66 -2.78 -0.05
N ALA A 114 -33.45 -3.86 -0.04
CA ALA A 114 -34.38 -4.20 -1.11
C ALA A 114 -35.48 -3.12 -1.35
N ASP A 115 -35.74 -2.29 -0.36
CA ASP A 115 -36.74 -1.20 -0.39
C ASP A 115 -36.11 0.17 -0.72
N ASN A 116 -34.84 0.19 -1.14
CA ASN A 116 -34.05 1.39 -1.40
C ASN A 116 -33.81 2.30 -0.18
N ASN A 117 -33.90 1.80 1.04
CA ASN A 117 -33.51 2.52 2.23
C ASN A 117 -32.01 2.34 2.48
N GLU A 118 -31.36 3.37 3.02
CA GLU A 118 -29.96 3.29 3.40
C GLU A 118 -29.80 2.33 4.59
N THR A 119 -28.90 1.38 4.44
CA THR A 119 -28.49 0.51 5.54
C THR A 119 -27.42 1.20 6.38
N THR A 120 -27.00 0.60 7.47
CA THR A 120 -25.81 1.05 8.24
C THR A 120 -24.50 0.51 7.69
N ARG A 121 -24.52 -0.21 6.56
CA ARG A 121 -23.36 -0.76 5.89
C ARG A 121 -22.83 0.19 4.84
N LEU A 122 -21.57 0.53 4.93
CA LEU A 122 -20.85 1.21 3.84
C LEU A 122 -20.76 0.27 2.63
N LYS A 123 -20.67 0.81 1.42
CA LYS A 123 -20.36 0.03 0.23
C LYS A 123 -19.00 -0.65 0.38
N ILE A 124 -18.81 -1.81 -0.25
CA ILE A 124 -17.57 -2.60 -0.12
C ILE A 124 -16.30 -1.78 -0.42
N SER A 125 -16.36 -0.87 -1.39
CA SER A 125 -15.26 0.03 -1.75
C SER A 125 -14.91 1.07 -0.69
N ASP A 126 -15.82 1.34 0.25
CA ASP A 126 -15.76 2.42 1.20
C ASP A 126 -15.32 1.97 2.61
N TYR A 127 -15.22 0.66 2.82
CA TYR A 127 -14.83 0.11 4.12
C TYR A 127 -13.36 0.37 4.45
N ALA A 128 -13.11 0.78 5.69
CA ALA A 128 -11.79 0.72 6.24
C ALA A 128 -11.26 -0.72 6.20
N ARG A 129 -10.03 -0.87 5.77
CA ARG A 129 -9.40 -2.18 5.61
C ARG A 129 -7.95 -2.16 6.04
N HIS A 130 -7.54 -3.29 6.56
CA HIS A 130 -6.16 -3.56 6.89
C HIS A 130 -5.68 -4.74 6.08
N ARG A 131 -4.41 -4.74 5.73
CA ARG A 131 -3.71 -5.87 5.15
C ARG A 131 -2.38 -6.06 5.84
N MET A 132 -2.06 -7.29 6.19
CA MET A 132 -0.73 -7.69 6.62
C MET A 132 -0.17 -8.69 5.63
N THR A 133 1.04 -8.45 5.16
CA THR A 133 1.76 -9.36 4.27
C THR A 133 3.02 -9.84 4.97
N LEU A 134 3.21 -11.16 5.04
CA LEU A 134 4.45 -11.80 5.45
C LEU A 134 5.02 -12.52 4.24
N GLY A 135 6.29 -12.30 3.95
CA GLY A 135 6.92 -12.82 2.74
C GLY A 135 8.31 -13.41 2.96
N LEU A 136 8.63 -14.40 2.12
CA LEU A 136 9.95 -14.95 1.95
C LEU A 136 10.35 -14.87 0.49
N THR A 137 11.54 -14.37 0.22
CA THR A 137 12.11 -14.35 -1.13
C THR A 137 13.41 -15.13 -1.13
N PHE A 138 13.50 -16.13 -1.98
CA PHE A 138 14.70 -16.96 -2.18
C PHE A 138 15.40 -16.52 -3.46
N GLY A 139 16.56 -15.91 -3.34
CA GLY A 139 17.43 -15.61 -4.48
C GLY A 139 18.18 -16.87 -4.91
N ILE A 140 17.94 -17.32 -6.13
CA ILE A 140 18.54 -18.52 -6.69
C ILE A 140 19.85 -18.17 -7.39
N ARG A 141 20.88 -18.95 -7.12
CA ARG A 141 22.18 -18.81 -7.78
C ARG A 141 22.11 -19.39 -9.18
N ASN A 142 21.88 -18.54 -10.14
CA ASN A 142 21.89 -18.88 -11.55
C ASN A 142 22.87 -17.95 -12.27
N PRO A 143 23.92 -18.49 -12.92
CA PRO A 143 24.92 -17.66 -13.60
C PRO A 143 24.40 -16.97 -14.87
N TYR A 144 23.28 -17.42 -15.41
CA TYR A 144 22.75 -16.91 -16.67
C TYR A 144 21.57 -15.96 -16.48
N LEU A 145 20.69 -16.27 -15.54
CA LEU A 145 19.44 -15.54 -15.35
C LEU A 145 19.20 -15.27 -13.86
N PRO A 146 19.19 -14.02 -13.40
CA PRO A 146 18.76 -13.68 -12.05
C PRO A 146 17.36 -14.24 -11.78
N THR A 147 17.26 -15.16 -10.83
CA THR A 147 16.03 -15.89 -10.54
C THR A 147 15.68 -15.75 -9.06
N GLU A 148 14.41 -15.46 -8.77
CA GLU A 148 13.89 -15.34 -7.42
C GLU A 148 12.57 -16.11 -7.29
N ILE A 149 12.36 -16.76 -6.13
CA ILE A 149 11.09 -17.36 -5.74
C ILE A 149 10.52 -16.55 -4.60
N HIS A 150 9.31 -16.06 -4.74
CA HIS A 150 8.58 -15.29 -3.74
C HIS A 150 7.44 -16.12 -3.18
N LEU A 151 7.33 -16.17 -1.86
CA LEU A 151 6.21 -16.79 -1.14
C LEU A 151 5.64 -15.74 -0.19
N ASN A 152 4.42 -15.31 -0.43
CA ASN A 152 3.76 -14.29 0.35
C ASN A 152 2.45 -14.82 0.91
N TYR A 153 2.20 -14.56 2.19
CA TYR A 153 0.91 -14.74 2.83
C TYR A 153 0.32 -13.35 3.10
N GLU A 154 -0.89 -13.10 2.60
CA GLU A 154 -1.63 -11.87 2.82
C GLU A 154 -2.86 -12.18 3.67
N ARG A 155 -3.05 -11.37 4.72
CA ARG A 155 -4.23 -11.40 5.57
C ARG A 155 -4.93 -10.05 5.52
N TYR A 156 -6.24 -10.10 5.32
CA TYR A 156 -7.12 -8.93 5.30
C TYR A 156 -8.08 -8.95 6.47
N TRP A 157 -8.42 -7.78 7.02
CA TRP A 157 -9.51 -7.63 7.97
C TRP A 157 -10.17 -6.27 7.84
N TYR A 158 -11.46 -6.24 8.17
CA TYR A 158 -12.36 -5.11 7.98
C TYR A 158 -13.00 -4.77 9.31
N PRO A 159 -12.64 -3.63 9.97
CA PRO A 159 -13.15 -3.29 11.30
C PRO A 159 -14.66 -3.07 11.32
N ASN A 160 -15.26 -2.65 10.20
CA ASN A 160 -16.69 -2.34 10.10
C ASN A 160 -17.54 -3.49 9.53
N GLY A 161 -17.01 -4.69 9.47
CA GLY A 161 -17.74 -5.90 9.08
C GLY A 161 -18.16 -5.96 7.60
N GLY A 162 -17.41 -5.29 6.71
CA GLY A 162 -17.64 -5.34 5.27
C GLY A 162 -17.44 -6.73 4.67
N ILE A 163 -18.03 -6.96 3.49
CA ILE A 163 -17.80 -8.16 2.69
C ILE A 163 -16.59 -7.91 1.79
N ALA A 164 -15.52 -8.67 2.01
CA ALA A 164 -14.32 -8.57 1.20
C ALA A 164 -14.57 -8.99 -0.25
N LYS A 165 -13.99 -8.24 -1.19
CA LYS A 165 -13.89 -8.69 -2.59
C LYS A 165 -12.99 -9.93 -2.66
N GLU A 166 -13.14 -10.76 -3.68
CA GLU A 166 -12.29 -11.95 -3.88
C GLU A 166 -10.79 -11.62 -3.87
N SER A 167 -10.41 -10.48 -4.45
CA SER A 167 -9.02 -10.02 -4.48
C SER A 167 -8.48 -9.55 -3.13
N GLU A 168 -9.34 -9.30 -2.15
CA GLU A 168 -9.05 -8.73 -0.85
C GLU A 168 -9.35 -9.73 0.29
N GLN A 169 -9.22 -11.02 0.02
CA GLN A 169 -9.33 -12.12 0.99
C GLN A 169 -7.94 -12.64 1.35
N ASP A 170 -7.89 -13.38 2.46
CA ASP A 170 -6.66 -14.07 2.88
C ASP A 170 -6.17 -15.00 1.76
N LYS A 171 -4.90 -14.90 1.41
CA LYS A 171 -4.33 -15.69 0.31
C LYS A 171 -2.85 -15.99 0.51
N LEU A 172 -2.44 -17.10 -0.08
CA LEU A 172 -1.03 -17.45 -0.27
C LEU A 172 -0.67 -17.23 -1.74
N VAL A 173 0.40 -16.49 -1.98
CA VAL A 173 0.90 -16.18 -3.34
C VAL A 173 2.30 -16.77 -3.48
N ALA A 174 2.51 -17.54 -4.54
CA ALA A 174 3.82 -18.04 -4.92
C ALA A 174 4.15 -17.53 -6.34
N GLU A 175 5.30 -16.89 -6.49
CA GLU A 175 5.74 -16.30 -7.75
C GLU A 175 7.15 -16.74 -8.08
N LEU A 176 7.41 -17.00 -9.35
CA LEU A 176 8.75 -17.19 -9.92
C LEU A 176 9.08 -15.99 -10.79
N MET A 177 10.12 -15.26 -10.40
CA MET A 177 10.63 -14.12 -11.15
C MET A 177 11.95 -14.49 -11.83
N ILE A 178 12.00 -14.29 -13.14
CA ILE A 178 13.21 -14.48 -13.95
C ILE A 178 13.47 -13.17 -14.70
N LYS A 179 14.67 -12.60 -14.53
CA LYS A 179 15.08 -11.35 -15.21
C LYS A 179 15.95 -11.71 -16.43
N PHE A 180 15.55 -11.22 -17.60
CA PHE A 180 16.25 -11.40 -18.87
C PHE A 180 17.18 -10.24 -19.18
#